data_c04bf75889ef3cfa5333108849e499ed
#
_entry.id   c04bf75889ef3cfa5333108849e499ed
#
_cell.length_a   1.000
_cell.length_b   1.000
_cell.length_c   1.000
_cell.angle_alpha   90.00
_cell.angle_beta   90.00
_cell.angle_gamma   90.00
#
_symmetry.space_group_name_H-M   'P 1'
#
loop_
_entity.id
_entity.type
_entity.pdbx_description
1 polymer ?
#
loop_
_entity_poly.entity_id
_entity_poly.type
_entity_poly.pdbx_seq_one_letter_code
_entity_poly.pdbx_strand_id
1 'polypeptide(L)'
;MKDLSRHIEYLLCEHDSVAIPGIGTFITEDLPARYYMEENTYLPPVKSVRLDIGQKQDDGKLENCLIQLHRVTRNVAQKWITDYTNDINQALVEAGFMDLGTMGRLVYADNDLLYVNINSLN
;
A
#
# COMPACT_ATOMS: atom_id res chain seq x y z
N MET A 1 15.46 -7.91 7.83
CA MET A 1 14.54 -6.79 7.74
C MET A 1 13.12 -7.28 7.53
N LYS A 2 12.15 -6.60 8.09
CA LYS A 2 10.77 -7.05 8.04
C LYS A 2 10.02 -6.43 6.88
N ASP A 3 9.41 -7.28 6.07
CA ASP A 3 8.55 -6.83 4.98
C ASP A 3 7.16 -6.55 5.54
N LEU A 4 6.74 -5.30 5.46
CA LEU A 4 5.45 -4.87 6.00
C LEU A 4 4.34 -4.82 4.95
N SER A 5 4.62 -5.21 3.71
CA SER A 5 3.63 -5.14 2.64
C SER A 5 2.38 -5.97 2.95
N ARG A 6 2.53 -7.15 3.55
CA ARG A 6 1.40 -7.99 3.93
C ARG A 6 0.55 -7.36 5.02
N HIS A 7 1.19 -6.65 5.96
CA HIS A 7 0.46 -5.93 7.00
C HIS A 7 -0.36 -4.80 6.41
N ILE A 8 0.21 -4.08 5.43
CA ILE A 8 -0.49 -3.01 4.73
C ILE A 8 -1.69 -3.58 3.98
N GLU A 9 -1.49 -4.68 3.26
CA GLU A 9 -2.57 -5.35 2.52
C GLU A 9 -3.69 -5.79 3.45
N TYR A 10 -3.35 -6.38 4.59
CA TYR A 10 -4.32 -6.79 5.60
C TYR A 10 -5.11 -5.58 6.12
N LEU A 11 -4.41 -4.48 6.43
CA LEU A 11 -5.07 -3.27 6.93
C LEU A 11 -6.00 -2.64 5.89
N LEU A 12 -5.66 -2.75 4.62
CA LEU A 12 -6.52 -2.25 3.54
C LEU A 12 -7.79 -3.08 3.37
N CYS A 13 -7.81 -4.31 3.88
CA CYS A 13 -9.04 -5.10 3.94
C CYS A 13 -9.96 -4.65 5.08
N GLU A 14 -9.39 -4.09 6.13
CA GLU A 14 -10.13 -3.67 7.33
C GLU A 14 -10.44 -2.17 7.34
N HIS A 15 -9.66 -1.38 6.62
CA HIS A 15 -9.75 0.07 6.60
C HIS A 15 -9.73 0.58 5.17
N ASP A 16 -10.26 1.78 4.96
CA ASP A 16 -10.26 2.40 3.64
C ASP A 16 -8.94 3.07 3.29
N SER A 17 -8.07 3.26 4.27
CA SER A 17 -6.78 3.89 4.02
C SER A 17 -5.76 3.44 5.06
N VAL A 18 -4.49 3.41 4.65
CA VAL A 18 -3.35 3.10 5.52
C VAL A 18 -2.20 4.00 5.14
N ALA A 19 -1.69 4.76 6.10
CA ALA A 19 -0.56 5.65 5.88
C ALA A 19 0.77 4.94 6.13
N ILE A 20 1.73 5.18 5.24
CA ILE A 20 3.13 4.83 5.47
C ILE A 20 3.87 6.14 5.68
N PRO A 21 4.35 6.43 6.91
CA PRO A 21 5.01 7.70 7.19
C PRO A 21 6.16 7.98 6.22
N GLY A 22 6.18 9.17 5.65
CA GLY A 22 7.24 9.58 4.73
C GLY A 22 7.07 9.11 3.29
N ILE A 23 6.12 8.23 3.01
CA ILE A 23 5.87 7.72 1.65
C ILE A 23 4.55 8.25 1.12
N GLY A 24 3.46 8.01 1.82
CA GLY A 24 2.13 8.39 1.39
C GLY A 24 1.07 7.54 2.05
N THR A 25 -0.17 7.70 1.61
CA THR A 25 -1.30 6.96 2.15
C THR A 25 -1.94 6.12 1.04
N PHE A 26 -2.01 4.80 1.27
CA PHE A 26 -2.77 3.91 0.39
C PHE A 26 -4.25 4.06 0.69
N ILE A 27 -5.06 4.21 -0.34
CA ILE A 27 -6.49 4.42 -0.24
C ILE A 27 -7.21 3.40 -1.10
N THR A 28 -8.20 2.70 -0.53
CA THR A 28 -9.02 1.77 -1.29
C THR A 28 -10.30 2.45 -1.73
N GLU A 29 -10.74 2.10 -2.93
CA GLU A 29 -12.01 2.56 -3.47
C GLU A 29 -12.78 1.36 -3.99
N ASP A 30 -14.07 1.31 -3.70
CA ASP A 30 -14.93 0.27 -4.23
C ASP A 30 -15.42 0.70 -5.61
N LEU A 31 -15.12 -0.12 -6.61
CA LEU A 31 -15.65 0.08 -7.95
C LEU A 31 -16.92 -0.77 -8.09
N PRO A 32 -18.06 -0.14 -8.42
CA PRO A 32 -19.32 -0.86 -8.50
C PRO A 32 -19.31 -1.87 -9.63
N ALA A 33 -20.20 -2.87 -9.55
CA ALA A 33 -20.44 -3.80 -10.63
C ALA A 33 -20.91 -3.03 -11.88
N ARG A 34 -20.48 -3.50 -13.04
CA ARG A 34 -20.86 -2.90 -14.32
C ARG A 34 -21.38 -3.98 -15.26
N TYR A 35 -22.39 -3.62 -16.02
CA TYR A 35 -22.94 -4.49 -17.03
C TYR A 35 -22.90 -3.79 -18.40
N TYR A 36 -22.24 -4.40 -19.36
CA TYR A 36 -22.15 -3.88 -20.71
C TYR A 36 -23.14 -4.62 -21.59
N MET A 37 -24.25 -3.98 -21.90
CA MET A 37 -25.33 -4.63 -22.64
C MET A 37 -24.91 -5.04 -24.04
N GLU A 38 -24.09 -4.24 -24.71
CA GLU A 38 -23.65 -4.52 -26.07
C GLU A 38 -22.78 -5.78 -26.14
N GLU A 39 -22.01 -6.03 -25.12
CA GLU A 39 -21.10 -7.18 -25.07
C GLU A 39 -21.66 -8.31 -24.20
N ASN A 40 -22.82 -8.11 -23.62
CA ASN A 40 -23.41 -9.04 -22.67
C ASN A 40 -22.42 -9.48 -21.60
N THR A 41 -21.65 -8.50 -21.09
CA THR A 41 -20.56 -8.73 -20.14
C THR A 41 -20.89 -8.09 -18.81
N TYR A 42 -20.75 -8.83 -17.74
CA TYR A 42 -20.91 -8.35 -16.39
C TYR A 42 -19.55 -8.27 -15.70
N LEU A 43 -19.19 -7.09 -15.18
CA LEU A 43 -17.99 -6.89 -14.39
C LEU A 43 -18.40 -6.80 -12.91
N PRO A 44 -17.91 -7.72 -12.06
CA PRO A 44 -18.26 -7.69 -10.64
C PRO A 44 -17.64 -6.49 -9.92
N PRO A 45 -18.13 -6.14 -8.73
CA PRO A 45 -17.50 -5.11 -7.91
C PRO A 45 -16.06 -5.50 -7.56
N VAL A 46 -15.16 -4.54 -7.61
CA VAL A 46 -13.76 -4.76 -7.24
C VAL A 46 -13.29 -3.61 -6.36
N LYS A 47 -12.28 -3.89 -5.54
CA LYS A 47 -11.57 -2.85 -4.80
C LYS A 47 -10.37 -2.42 -5.59
N SER A 48 -10.18 -1.12 -5.75
CA SER A 48 -8.96 -0.57 -6.31
C SER A 48 -8.17 0.13 -5.22
N VAL A 49 -6.85 0.14 -5.37
CA VAL A 49 -5.94 0.76 -4.41
C VAL A 49 -5.17 1.85 -5.15
N ARG A 50 -5.09 3.02 -4.54
CA ARG A 50 -4.26 4.11 -5.04
C ARG A 50 -3.37 4.64 -3.94
N LEU A 51 -2.30 5.33 -4.33
CA LEU A 51 -1.37 5.94 -3.37
C LEU A 51 -1.48 7.46 -3.48
N ASP A 52 -1.76 8.11 -2.35
CA ASP A 52 -1.78 9.57 -2.25
C ASP A 52 -0.47 10.01 -1.60
N ILE A 53 0.47 10.51 -2.41
CA ILE A 53 1.78 10.93 -1.93
C ILE A 53 1.72 12.27 -1.20
N GLY A 54 0.61 12.98 -1.26
CA GLY A 54 0.42 14.20 -0.50
C GLY A 54 0.08 13.99 0.98
N GLN A 55 -0.31 12.77 1.37
CA GLN A 55 -0.66 12.43 2.74
C GLN A 55 0.39 11.50 3.34
N LYS A 56 1.43 12.10 3.90
CA LYS A 56 2.58 11.35 4.44
C LYS A 56 2.58 11.24 5.96
N GLN A 57 1.52 11.71 6.61
CA GLN A 57 1.42 11.67 8.06
C GLN A 57 1.01 10.28 8.53
N ASP A 58 1.59 9.88 9.67
CA ASP A 58 1.27 8.59 10.29
C ASP A 58 -0.14 8.62 10.85
N ASP A 59 -0.96 7.63 10.48
CA ASP A 59 -2.30 7.47 11.05
C ASP A 59 -2.34 6.44 12.20
N GLY A 60 -1.20 5.86 12.55
CA GLY A 60 -1.08 4.91 13.64
C GLY A 60 -1.56 3.50 13.34
N LYS A 61 -2.17 3.26 12.19
CA LYS A 61 -2.75 1.95 11.87
C LYS A 61 -1.70 0.87 11.73
N LEU A 62 -0.63 1.16 11.00
CA LEU A 62 0.44 0.17 10.80
C LEU A 62 1.17 -0.11 12.11
N GLU A 63 1.45 0.93 12.89
CA GLU A 63 2.07 0.79 14.20
C GLU A 63 1.24 -0.09 15.14
N ASN A 64 -0.05 0.20 15.25
CA ASN A 64 -0.95 -0.57 16.12
C ASN A 64 -1.07 -2.03 15.64
N CYS A 65 -1.08 -2.24 14.33
CA CYS A 65 -1.11 -3.60 13.77
C CYS A 65 0.11 -4.41 14.20
N LEU A 66 1.29 -3.82 14.12
CA LEU A 66 2.52 -4.49 14.51
C LEU A 66 2.55 -4.79 16.02
N ILE A 67 2.10 -3.85 16.83
CA ILE A 67 2.04 -4.02 18.28
C ILE A 67 1.13 -5.20 18.63
N GLN A 68 -0.05 -5.27 18.03
CA GLN A 68 -1.03 -6.30 18.35
C GLN A 68 -0.64 -7.67 17.81
N LEU A 69 -0.14 -7.74 16.58
CA LEU A 69 0.18 -9.03 15.96
C LEU A 69 1.48 -9.63 16.46
N HIS A 70 2.47 -8.81 16.71
CA HIS A 70 3.79 -9.29 17.10
C HIS A 70 4.11 -9.10 18.57
N ARG A 71 3.20 -8.46 19.31
CA ARG A 71 3.35 -8.20 20.75
C ARG A 71 4.67 -7.48 21.07
N VAL A 72 4.98 -6.49 20.24
CA VAL A 72 6.17 -5.65 20.41
C VAL A 72 5.78 -4.32 21.03
N THR A 73 6.77 -3.60 21.54
CA THR A 73 6.54 -2.26 22.07
C THR A 73 6.35 -1.26 20.92
N ARG A 74 5.81 -0.09 21.27
CA ARG A 74 5.64 0.99 20.31
C ARG A 74 6.98 1.40 19.68
N ASN A 75 8.03 1.46 20.47
CA ASN A 75 9.36 1.82 19.98
C ASN A 75 9.87 0.82 18.92
N VAL A 76 9.64 -0.47 19.15
CA VAL A 76 10.04 -1.51 18.20
C VAL A 76 9.22 -1.40 16.92
N ALA A 77 7.91 -1.20 17.04
CA ALA A 77 7.03 -1.04 15.87
C ALA A 77 7.45 0.17 15.04
N GLN A 78 7.74 1.30 15.68
CA GLN A 78 8.19 2.50 14.97
C GLN A 78 9.52 2.28 14.26
N LYS A 79 10.42 1.53 14.89
CA LYS A 79 11.70 1.20 14.27
C LYS A 79 11.49 0.34 13.00
N TRP A 80 10.63 -0.66 13.07
CA TRP A 80 10.33 -1.50 11.92
C TRP A 80 9.75 -0.70 10.76
N ILE A 81 8.85 0.24 11.07
CA ILE A 81 8.24 1.11 10.06
C ILE A 81 9.30 2.02 9.45
N THR A 82 10.16 2.62 10.27
CA THR A 82 11.24 3.48 9.79
C THR A 82 12.19 2.70 8.90
N ASP A 83 12.58 1.49 9.31
CA ASP A 83 13.47 0.63 8.52
C ASP A 83 12.81 0.29 7.17
N TYR A 84 11.53 -0.05 7.19
CA TYR A 84 10.79 -0.36 5.97
C TYR A 84 10.72 0.85 5.03
N THR A 85 10.44 2.04 5.58
CA THR A 85 10.41 3.28 4.81
C THR A 85 11.76 3.57 4.18
N ASN A 86 12.84 3.39 4.94
CA ASN A 86 14.20 3.59 4.43
C ASN A 86 14.52 2.61 3.31
N ASP A 87 14.08 1.36 3.43
CA ASP A 87 14.31 0.36 2.39
C ASP A 87 13.55 0.69 1.11
N ILE A 88 12.32 1.19 1.25
CA ILE A 88 11.55 1.64 0.08
C ILE A 88 12.31 2.77 -0.62
N ASN A 89 12.74 3.77 0.14
CA ASN A 89 13.46 4.91 -0.43
C ASN A 89 14.76 4.47 -1.10
N GLN A 90 15.50 3.56 -0.47
CA GLN A 90 16.75 3.06 -1.01
C GLN A 90 16.50 2.30 -2.32
N ALA A 91 15.51 1.43 -2.35
CA ALA A 91 15.18 0.67 -3.57
C ALA A 91 14.75 1.59 -4.71
N LEU A 92 13.97 2.65 -4.39
CA LEU A 92 13.54 3.61 -5.39
C LEU A 92 14.72 4.39 -5.97
N VAL A 93 15.70 4.74 -5.15
CA VAL A 93 16.90 5.46 -5.61
C VAL A 93 17.81 4.55 -6.42
N GLU A 94 18.05 3.33 -5.98
CA GLU A 94 18.99 2.42 -6.60
C GLU A 94 18.44 1.70 -7.81
N ALA A 95 17.19 1.21 -7.73
CA ALA A 95 16.59 0.39 -8.76
C ALA A 95 15.43 1.08 -9.50
N GLY A 96 14.90 2.15 -8.94
CA GLY A 96 13.77 2.85 -9.52
C GLY A 96 12.42 2.24 -9.18
N PHE A 97 12.40 1.14 -8.43
CA PHE A 97 11.15 0.50 -8.03
C PHE A 97 11.33 -0.29 -6.74
N MET A 98 10.21 -0.61 -6.11
CA MET A 98 10.14 -1.48 -4.94
C MET A 98 8.91 -2.37 -5.04
N ASP A 99 9.12 -3.69 -5.01
CA ASP A 99 8.01 -4.64 -5.03
C ASP A 99 7.33 -4.68 -3.66
N LEU A 100 6.01 -4.67 -3.67
CA LEU A 100 5.18 -4.78 -2.47
C LEU A 100 4.47 -6.15 -2.40
N GLY A 101 5.11 -7.19 -2.94
CA GLY A 101 4.54 -8.52 -2.96
C GLY A 101 3.27 -8.58 -3.81
N THR A 102 2.22 -9.19 -3.27
CA THR A 102 0.96 -9.33 -3.99
C THR A 102 0.19 -8.03 -4.16
N MET A 103 0.55 -6.97 -3.42
CA MET A 103 -0.08 -5.66 -3.59
C MET A 103 0.22 -5.02 -4.93
N GLY A 104 1.46 -5.15 -5.39
CA GLY A 104 1.90 -4.47 -6.58
C GLY A 104 3.30 -3.92 -6.43
N ARG A 105 3.55 -2.73 -6.99
CA ARG A 105 4.89 -2.16 -7.07
C ARG A 105 4.85 -0.65 -6.94
N LEU A 106 5.83 -0.09 -6.21
CA LEU A 106 6.11 1.33 -6.24
C LEU A 106 7.16 1.60 -7.31
N VAL A 107 6.95 2.62 -8.12
CA VAL A 107 7.86 2.99 -9.21
C VAL A 107 8.18 4.48 -9.08
N TYR A 108 9.46 4.81 -9.20
CA TYR A 108 9.92 6.19 -9.19
C TYR A 108 10.28 6.59 -10.64
N ALA A 109 9.47 7.44 -11.24
CA ALA A 109 9.65 7.86 -12.62
C ALA A 109 9.41 9.36 -12.76
N ASP A 110 10.30 10.06 -13.47
CA ASP A 110 10.22 11.49 -13.73
C ASP A 110 10.04 12.32 -12.45
N ASN A 111 10.75 11.91 -11.38
CA ASN A 111 10.70 12.52 -10.04
C ASN A 111 9.35 12.36 -9.34
N ASP A 112 8.48 11.50 -9.83
CA ASP A 112 7.20 11.18 -9.20
C ASP A 112 7.18 9.74 -8.72
N LEU A 113 6.56 9.53 -7.56
CA LEU A 113 6.33 8.21 -7.01
C LEU A 113 4.96 7.70 -7.46
N LEU A 114 4.96 6.56 -8.15
CA LEU A 114 3.75 5.95 -8.67
C LEU A 114 3.54 4.59 -8.04
N TYR A 115 2.27 4.23 -7.85
CA TYR A 115 1.90 2.90 -7.38
C TYR A 115 1.22 2.14 -8.53
N VAL A 116 1.74 0.94 -8.80
CA VAL A 116 1.19 0.06 -9.82
C VAL A 116 0.62 -1.18 -9.13
N ASN A 117 -0.68 -1.39 -9.29
CA ASN A 117 -1.35 -2.57 -8.75
C ASN A 117 -1.44 -3.63 -9.85
N ILE A 118 -0.65 -4.68 -9.70
CA ILE A 118 -0.58 -5.75 -10.71
C ILE A 118 -1.95 -6.44 -10.87
N ASN A 119 -2.69 -6.58 -9.78
CA ASN A 119 -3.96 -7.30 -9.80
C ASN A 119 -5.06 -6.55 -10.56
N SER A 120 -4.91 -5.24 -10.75
CA SER A 120 -5.91 -4.45 -11.48
C SER A 120 -5.79 -4.59 -13.00
N LEU A 121 -4.77 -5.27 -13.48
CA LEU A 121 -4.54 -5.46 -14.90
C LEU A 121 -5.24 -6.68 -15.48
N ASN A 122 -5.90 -7.44 -14.64
CA ASN A 122 -6.62 -8.66 -15.08
C ASN A 122 -8.09 -8.39 -15.34
#